data_24eb3f381ad15d2dabb7886774a6c229
#
_entry.id   24eb3f381ad15d2dabb7886774a6c229
#
_cell.length_a   1.000
_cell.length_b   1.000
_cell.length_c   1.000
_cell.angle_alpha   90.00
_cell.angle_beta   90.00
_cell.angle_gamma   90.00
#
_symmetry.space_group_name_H-M   'P 1'
#
loop_
_entity.id
_entity.type
_entity.pdbx_description
1 polymer ?
#
loop_
_entity_poly.entity_id
_entity_poly.type
_entity_poly.pdbx_seq_one_letter_code
_entity_poly.pdbx_strand_id
1 'polypeptide(L)'
;MQMAGVKSFFCVLWSLCLCGIMVGRTADYDALWKQVRQFERQGLTKSAYEIVEQIGVKADKEHKEGQQMAALIYGCKLRQCIVPDSFYADIVRLEKLKRDARDEVRRAVWASVLAGLYKDNAGRNRSVWLKKVKGPERMREW
;
A
#
# COMPACT_ATOMS: atom_id res chain seq x y z
N MET A 1 62.92 -11.26 0.12
CA MET A 1 62.38 -11.24 -1.26
C MET A 1 60.91 -11.53 -1.23
N GLN A 2 60.12 -10.49 -1.58
CA GLN A 2 58.72 -10.51 -2.05
C GLN A 2 57.65 -11.22 -1.22
N MET A 3 56.93 -10.41 -0.40
CA MET A 3 55.53 -10.62 -0.09
C MET A 3 54.81 -9.21 -0.04
N ALA A 4 54.62 -8.59 -1.18
CA ALA A 4 53.98 -7.29 -1.28
C ALA A 4 52.89 -7.23 -2.38
N GLY A 5 52.15 -8.31 -2.65
CA GLY A 5 51.20 -8.37 -3.76
C GLY A 5 49.75 -8.77 -3.40
N VAL A 6 49.46 -9.25 -2.19
CA VAL A 6 48.18 -9.90 -1.89
C VAL A 6 47.17 -8.95 -1.19
N LYS A 7 47.64 -7.86 -0.57
CA LYS A 7 46.74 -6.94 0.19
C LYS A 7 45.94 -5.97 -0.68
N SER A 8 46.33 -5.72 -1.92
CA SER A 8 45.64 -4.76 -2.79
C SER A 8 44.45 -5.37 -3.54
N PHE A 9 44.46 -6.68 -3.77
CA PHE A 9 43.35 -7.39 -4.47
C PHE A 9 42.11 -7.61 -3.59
N PHE A 10 42.30 -7.70 -2.26
CA PHE A 10 41.17 -7.90 -1.33
C PHE A 10 40.33 -6.69 -1.12
N CYS A 11 40.86 -5.47 -1.22
CA CYS A 11 40.08 -4.23 -1.07
C CYS A 11 39.16 -3.95 -2.27
N VAL A 12 39.56 -4.30 -3.48
CA VAL A 12 38.75 -4.07 -4.69
C VAL A 12 37.55 -5.04 -4.78
N LEU A 13 37.77 -6.30 -4.35
CA LEU A 13 36.68 -7.30 -4.29
C LEU A 13 35.64 -7.00 -3.21
N TRP A 14 36.04 -6.37 -2.08
CA TRP A 14 35.10 -5.99 -1.03
C TRP A 14 34.27 -4.75 -1.40
N SER A 15 34.82 -3.81 -2.18
CA SER A 15 34.10 -2.62 -2.65
C SER A 15 33.03 -2.94 -3.68
N LEU A 16 33.23 -3.97 -4.52
CA LEU A 16 32.24 -4.42 -5.51
C LEU A 16 31.07 -5.20 -4.88
N CYS A 17 31.31 -5.88 -3.73
CA CYS A 17 30.26 -6.61 -3.04
C CYS A 17 29.24 -5.70 -2.34
N LEU A 18 29.65 -4.50 -1.87
CA LEU A 18 28.77 -3.55 -1.19
C LEU A 18 27.84 -2.79 -2.16
N CYS A 19 28.24 -2.59 -3.42
CA CYS A 19 27.36 -1.95 -4.41
C CYS A 19 26.27 -2.89 -4.95
N GLY A 20 26.52 -4.21 -4.97
CA GLY A 20 25.55 -5.20 -5.47
C GLY A 20 24.37 -5.46 -4.54
N ILE A 21 24.53 -5.22 -3.23
CA ILE A 21 23.48 -5.51 -2.22
C ILE A 21 22.38 -4.45 -2.19
N MET A 22 22.68 -3.21 -2.59
CA MET A 22 21.69 -2.13 -2.61
C MET A 22 20.77 -2.14 -3.84
N VAL A 23 21.26 -2.59 -4.98
CA VAL A 23 20.48 -2.65 -6.23
C VAL A 23 19.48 -3.82 -6.22
N GLY A 24 19.81 -4.93 -5.56
CA GLY A 24 18.93 -6.09 -5.49
C GLY A 24 17.64 -5.89 -4.65
N ARG A 25 17.66 -4.98 -3.67
CA ARG A 25 16.52 -4.78 -2.76
C ARG A 25 15.37 -3.96 -3.36
N THR A 26 15.66 -3.02 -4.23
CA THR A 26 14.63 -2.25 -4.95
C THR A 26 14.04 -3.06 -6.10
N ALA A 27 14.86 -3.79 -6.84
CA ALA A 27 14.42 -4.67 -7.92
C ALA A 27 13.41 -5.74 -7.46
N ASP A 28 13.51 -6.20 -6.21
CA ASP A 28 12.61 -7.20 -5.63
C ASP A 28 11.20 -6.62 -5.37
N TYR A 29 11.07 -5.39 -4.85
CA TYR A 29 9.76 -4.72 -4.71
C TYR A 29 9.12 -4.41 -6.06
N ASP A 30 9.91 -3.98 -7.04
CA ASP A 30 9.42 -3.69 -8.38
C ASP A 30 8.85 -4.94 -9.06
N ALA A 31 9.52 -6.09 -8.86
CA ALA A 31 9.05 -7.39 -9.35
C ALA A 31 7.70 -7.78 -8.70
N LEU A 32 7.56 -7.63 -7.38
CA LEU A 32 6.31 -7.90 -6.67
C LEU A 32 5.19 -6.96 -7.12
N TRP A 33 5.43 -5.66 -7.23
CA TRP A 33 4.46 -4.71 -7.74
C TRP A 33 4.08 -4.97 -9.21
N LYS A 34 5.01 -5.49 -10.01
CA LYS A 34 4.72 -5.92 -11.38
C LYS A 34 3.75 -7.11 -11.40
N GLN A 35 3.93 -8.08 -10.50
CA GLN A 35 3.01 -9.21 -10.34
C GLN A 35 1.61 -8.74 -9.90
N VAL A 36 1.51 -7.82 -8.95
CA VAL A 36 0.22 -7.21 -8.54
C VAL A 36 -0.50 -6.64 -9.75
N ARG A 37 0.18 -5.80 -10.54
CA ARG A 37 -0.42 -5.21 -11.76
C ARG A 37 -0.80 -6.24 -12.81
N GLN A 38 -0.05 -7.34 -12.90
CA GLN A 38 -0.37 -8.44 -13.82
C GLN A 38 -1.65 -9.16 -13.38
N PHE A 39 -1.79 -9.51 -12.11
CA PHE A 39 -3.00 -10.15 -11.58
C PHE A 39 -4.23 -9.25 -11.68
N GLU A 40 -4.10 -7.95 -11.42
CA GLU A 40 -5.21 -6.99 -11.63
C GLU A 40 -5.68 -6.97 -13.09
N ARG A 41 -4.74 -6.96 -14.07
CA ARG A 41 -5.09 -7.02 -15.50
C ARG A 41 -5.79 -8.31 -15.90
N GLN A 42 -5.52 -9.39 -15.19
CA GLN A 42 -6.17 -10.70 -15.39
C GLN A 42 -7.48 -10.84 -14.62
N GLY A 43 -7.89 -9.82 -13.84
CA GLY A 43 -9.06 -9.90 -12.97
C GLY A 43 -8.87 -10.78 -11.73
N LEU A 44 -7.65 -11.22 -11.43
CA LEU A 44 -7.30 -12.09 -10.31
C LEU A 44 -7.08 -11.27 -9.04
N THR A 45 -8.12 -10.60 -8.55
CA THR A 45 -8.06 -9.65 -7.43
C THR A 45 -7.54 -10.29 -6.13
N LYS A 46 -7.93 -11.54 -5.83
CA LYS A 46 -7.45 -12.25 -4.64
C LYS A 46 -5.95 -12.51 -4.70
N SER A 47 -5.44 -12.99 -5.83
CA SER A 47 -4.00 -13.22 -6.02
C SER A 47 -3.21 -11.92 -5.97
N ALA A 48 -3.73 -10.83 -6.53
CA ALA A 48 -3.14 -9.50 -6.39
C ALA A 48 -3.05 -9.08 -4.92
N TYR A 49 -4.12 -9.29 -4.15
CA TYR A 49 -4.17 -8.98 -2.72
C TYR A 49 -3.12 -9.78 -1.92
N GLU A 50 -2.96 -11.07 -2.19
CA GLU A 50 -1.97 -11.92 -1.53
C GLU A 50 -0.53 -11.42 -1.75
N ILE A 51 -0.20 -10.96 -2.96
CA ILE A 51 1.12 -10.35 -3.23
C ILE A 51 1.28 -9.02 -2.49
N VAL A 52 0.23 -8.20 -2.42
CA VAL A 52 0.26 -6.94 -1.66
C VAL A 52 0.50 -7.19 -0.17
N GLU A 53 -0.11 -8.21 0.43
CA GLU A 53 0.14 -8.61 1.82
C GLU A 53 1.61 -9.06 2.01
N GLN A 54 2.18 -9.81 1.06
CA GLN A 54 3.59 -10.19 1.08
C GLN A 54 4.51 -8.97 1.04
N ILE A 55 4.20 -7.96 0.19
CA ILE A 55 4.92 -6.68 0.14
C ILE A 55 4.85 -5.99 1.51
N GLY A 56 3.69 -5.94 2.14
CA GLY A 56 3.49 -5.32 3.45
C GLY A 56 4.35 -5.99 4.53
N VAL A 57 4.29 -7.33 4.63
CA VAL A 57 5.08 -8.11 5.60
C VAL A 57 6.59 -7.95 5.37
N LYS A 58 7.02 -7.98 4.11
CA LYS A 58 8.43 -7.78 3.75
C LYS A 58 8.89 -6.36 4.12
N ALA A 59 8.09 -5.35 3.79
CA ALA A 59 8.39 -3.96 4.08
C ALA A 59 8.47 -3.67 5.58
N ASP A 60 7.63 -4.34 6.38
CA ASP A 60 7.68 -4.26 7.83
C ASP A 60 9.01 -4.79 8.38
N LYS A 61 9.40 -5.99 7.95
CA LYS A 61 10.68 -6.62 8.35
C LYS A 61 11.91 -5.80 7.94
N GLU A 62 11.84 -5.13 6.79
CA GLU A 62 12.94 -4.33 6.24
C GLU A 62 12.88 -2.85 6.65
N HIS A 63 11.89 -2.45 7.48
CA HIS A 63 11.62 -1.08 7.89
C HIS A 63 11.50 -0.11 6.70
N LYS A 64 10.84 -0.57 5.61
CA LYS A 64 10.58 0.20 4.40
C LYS A 64 9.22 0.88 4.48
N GLU A 65 9.14 1.97 5.24
CA GLU A 65 7.88 2.67 5.54
C GLU A 65 7.06 3.06 4.30
N GLY A 66 7.71 3.57 3.25
CA GLY A 66 7.00 3.90 1.99
C GLY A 66 6.35 2.70 1.33
N GLN A 67 7.00 1.53 1.36
CA GLN A 67 6.43 0.29 0.84
C GLN A 67 5.31 -0.24 1.74
N GLN A 68 5.44 -0.12 3.07
CA GLN A 68 4.37 -0.46 4.01
C GLN A 68 3.10 0.37 3.74
N MET A 69 3.25 1.69 3.61
CA MET A 69 2.13 2.59 3.31
C MET A 69 1.49 2.25 1.97
N ALA A 70 2.30 2.04 0.93
CA ALA A 70 1.80 1.67 -0.39
C ALA A 70 1.03 0.33 -0.36
N ALA A 71 1.59 -0.69 0.31
CA ALA A 71 0.94 -1.99 0.46
C ALA A 71 -0.39 -1.88 1.23
N LEU A 72 -0.44 -1.08 2.30
CA LEU A 72 -1.67 -0.87 3.06
C LEU A 72 -2.76 -0.19 2.24
N ILE A 73 -2.42 0.88 1.50
CA ILE A 73 -3.36 1.61 0.64
C ILE A 73 -3.91 0.69 -0.45
N TYR A 74 -3.02 -0.04 -1.11
CA TYR A 74 -3.39 -0.97 -2.18
C TYR A 74 -4.21 -2.15 -1.65
N GLY A 75 -3.83 -2.67 -0.48
CA GLY A 75 -4.56 -3.73 0.21
C GLY A 75 -6.00 -3.34 0.54
N CYS A 76 -6.23 -2.12 1.05
CA CYS A 76 -7.59 -1.59 1.28
C CYS A 76 -8.40 -1.54 -0.02
N LYS A 77 -7.82 -1.05 -1.12
CA LYS A 77 -8.48 -1.00 -2.43
C LYS A 77 -8.91 -2.39 -2.91
N LEU A 78 -8.00 -3.36 -2.90
CA LEU A 78 -8.28 -4.71 -3.39
C LEU A 78 -9.25 -5.47 -2.48
N ARG A 79 -9.10 -5.31 -1.15
CA ARG A 79 -9.98 -5.96 -0.17
C ARG A 79 -11.42 -5.52 -0.31
N GLN A 80 -11.70 -4.25 -0.59
CA GLN A 80 -13.06 -3.77 -0.84
C GLN A 80 -13.69 -4.36 -2.11
N CYS A 81 -12.86 -4.77 -3.09
CA CYS A 81 -13.34 -5.50 -4.26
C CYS A 81 -13.68 -6.96 -3.93
N ILE A 82 -13.00 -7.57 -2.93
CA ILE A 82 -13.19 -8.97 -2.53
C ILE A 82 -14.32 -9.08 -1.49
N VAL A 83 -14.31 -8.17 -0.50
CA VAL A 83 -15.25 -8.14 0.63
C VAL A 83 -15.76 -6.71 0.78
N PRO A 84 -16.91 -6.37 0.19
CA PRO A 84 -17.47 -5.00 0.23
C PRO A 84 -17.68 -4.47 1.64
N ASP A 85 -18.02 -5.34 2.60
CA ASP A 85 -18.26 -4.96 4.00
C ASP A 85 -16.97 -4.62 4.77
N SER A 86 -15.78 -4.86 4.19
CA SER A 86 -14.50 -4.51 4.80
C SER A 86 -14.28 -3.00 4.93
N PHE A 87 -15.06 -2.18 4.25
CA PHE A 87 -14.94 -0.73 4.23
C PHE A 87 -14.85 -0.11 5.63
N TYR A 88 -15.77 -0.47 6.53
CA TYR A 88 -15.79 0.10 7.88
C TYR A 88 -14.58 -0.30 8.71
N ALA A 89 -14.12 -1.55 8.58
CA ALA A 89 -12.91 -2.01 9.26
C ALA A 89 -11.65 -1.28 8.75
N ASP A 90 -11.58 -1.03 7.44
CA ASP A 90 -10.51 -0.26 6.83
C ASP A 90 -10.49 1.20 7.31
N ILE A 91 -11.66 1.84 7.39
CA ILE A 91 -11.78 3.21 7.92
C ILE A 91 -11.28 3.28 9.36
N VAL A 92 -11.74 2.39 10.25
CA VAL A 92 -11.32 2.36 11.66
C VAL A 92 -9.80 2.19 11.77
N ARG A 93 -9.20 1.28 10.97
CA ARG A 93 -7.75 1.06 10.92
C ARG A 93 -6.99 2.29 10.48
N LEU A 94 -7.43 2.94 9.40
CA LEU A 94 -6.77 4.13 8.84
C LEU A 94 -6.94 5.37 9.74
N GLU A 95 -8.09 5.54 10.39
CA GLU A 95 -8.29 6.59 11.39
C GLU A 95 -7.33 6.43 12.58
N LYS A 96 -7.10 5.19 13.02
CA LYS A 96 -6.09 4.91 14.05
C LYS A 96 -4.70 5.27 13.55
N LEU A 97 -4.30 4.86 12.35
CA LEU A 97 -2.99 5.18 11.78
C LEU A 97 -2.78 6.69 11.61
N LYS A 98 -3.82 7.43 11.21
CA LYS A 98 -3.78 8.89 11.13
C LYS A 98 -3.56 9.52 12.50
N ARG A 99 -4.29 9.07 13.52
CA ARG A 99 -4.17 9.57 14.89
C ARG A 99 -2.81 9.28 15.50
N ASP A 100 -2.27 8.07 15.26
CA ASP A 100 -1.01 7.62 15.82
C ASP A 100 0.21 8.09 15.00
N ALA A 101 0.00 8.79 13.88
CA ALA A 101 1.05 9.31 13.03
C ALA A 101 1.89 10.37 13.77
N ARG A 102 3.21 10.12 13.85
CA ARG A 102 4.16 10.98 14.56
C ARG A 102 4.47 12.28 13.83
N ASP A 103 4.42 12.26 12.51
CA ASP A 103 4.73 13.40 11.65
C ASP A 103 3.50 13.86 10.86
N GLU A 104 3.52 15.15 10.46
CA GLU A 104 2.41 15.76 9.72
C GLU A 104 2.25 15.19 8.31
N VAL A 105 3.35 14.78 7.68
CA VAL A 105 3.30 14.24 6.31
C VAL A 105 2.53 12.93 6.31
N ARG A 106 2.82 12.00 7.24
CA ARG A 106 2.07 10.75 7.39
C ARG A 106 0.61 11.01 7.72
N ARG A 107 0.34 11.97 8.61
CA ARG A 107 -1.03 12.35 8.96
C ARG A 107 -1.79 12.85 7.76
N ALA A 108 -1.17 13.70 6.93
CA ALA A 108 -1.76 14.23 5.70
C ALA A 108 -2.01 13.10 4.67
N VAL A 109 -1.07 12.16 4.52
CA VAL A 109 -1.24 11.00 3.62
C VAL A 109 -2.44 10.16 4.06
N TRP A 110 -2.54 9.79 5.34
CA TRP A 110 -3.68 9.00 5.84
C TRP A 110 -5.00 9.76 5.73
N ALA A 111 -5.01 11.07 5.96
CA ALA A 111 -6.20 11.90 5.76
C ALA A 111 -6.65 11.90 4.28
N SER A 112 -5.70 12.00 3.35
CA SER A 112 -5.96 11.95 1.91
C SER A 112 -6.52 10.59 1.48
N VAL A 113 -5.96 9.49 1.97
CA VAL A 113 -6.44 8.13 1.71
C VAL A 113 -7.86 7.94 2.22
N LEU A 114 -8.14 8.38 3.46
CA LEU A 114 -9.48 8.34 4.04
C LEU A 114 -10.49 9.13 3.21
N ALA A 115 -10.13 10.35 2.79
CA ALA A 115 -10.99 11.17 1.92
C ALA A 115 -11.32 10.46 0.60
N GLY A 116 -10.33 9.81 -0.02
CA GLY A 116 -10.53 8.99 -1.21
C GLY A 116 -11.51 7.84 -0.97
N LEU A 117 -11.32 7.07 0.10
CA LEU A 117 -12.20 5.95 0.44
C LEU A 117 -13.62 6.39 0.73
N TYR A 118 -13.82 7.49 1.46
CA TYR A 118 -15.17 8.06 1.70
C TYR A 118 -15.83 8.49 0.40
N LYS A 119 -15.08 9.18 -0.48
CA LYS A 119 -15.58 9.60 -1.80
C LYS A 119 -16.02 8.40 -2.64
N ASP A 120 -15.18 7.35 -2.71
CA ASP A 120 -15.46 6.15 -3.50
C ASP A 120 -16.67 5.39 -2.95
N ASN A 121 -16.79 5.28 -1.63
CA ASN A 121 -17.96 4.69 -0.98
C ASN A 121 -19.24 5.49 -1.22
N ALA A 122 -19.17 6.81 -1.11
CA ALA A 122 -20.31 7.69 -1.40
C ALA A 122 -20.74 7.56 -2.86
N GLY A 123 -19.78 7.46 -3.80
CA GLY A 123 -20.06 7.24 -5.22
C GLY A 123 -20.77 5.92 -5.48
N ARG A 124 -20.26 4.83 -4.92
CA ARG A 124 -20.86 3.49 -5.05
C ARG A 124 -22.26 3.39 -4.42
N ASN A 125 -22.48 4.04 -3.30
CA ASN A 125 -23.73 3.97 -2.54
C ASN A 125 -24.66 5.17 -2.79
N ARG A 126 -24.38 5.98 -3.82
CA ARG A 126 -25.14 7.20 -4.11
C ARG A 126 -26.64 6.98 -4.20
N SER A 127 -27.07 5.91 -4.85
CA SER A 127 -28.50 5.57 -5.00
C SER A 127 -29.16 5.25 -3.65
N VAL A 128 -28.44 4.58 -2.76
CA VAL A 128 -28.92 4.26 -1.40
C VAL A 128 -29.01 5.52 -0.54
N TRP A 129 -28.01 6.40 -0.61
CA TRP A 129 -28.00 7.67 0.09
C TRP A 129 -29.13 8.60 -0.40
N LEU A 130 -29.31 8.71 -1.71
CA LEU A 130 -30.37 9.51 -2.29
C LEU A 130 -31.77 9.02 -1.92
N LYS A 131 -31.98 7.68 -1.82
CA LYS A 131 -33.24 7.12 -1.35
C LYS A 131 -33.51 7.43 0.13
N LYS A 132 -32.47 7.42 0.98
CA LYS A 132 -32.58 7.74 2.40
C LYS A 132 -32.85 9.23 2.64
N VAL A 133 -32.29 10.10 1.83
CA VAL A 133 -32.46 11.58 1.94
C VAL A 133 -33.77 12.05 1.32
N LYS A 134 -34.23 11.38 0.26
CA LYS A 134 -35.53 11.62 -0.38
C LYS A 134 -36.60 10.70 0.23
N GLY A 135 -36.82 10.78 1.52
CA GLY A 135 -37.98 10.12 2.12
C GLY A 135 -39.27 10.64 1.50
N PRO A 136 -40.32 9.80 1.34
CA PRO A 136 -41.54 10.16 0.63
C PRO A 136 -42.28 11.38 1.23
N GLU A 137 -41.97 11.77 2.45
CA GLU A 137 -42.60 12.91 3.12
C GLU A 137 -42.01 14.28 2.77
N ARG A 138 -40.73 14.34 2.38
CA ARG A 138 -40.09 15.65 2.06
C ARG A 138 -40.35 16.18 0.65
N MET A 139 -40.98 15.41 -0.23
CA MET A 139 -41.36 15.89 -1.56
C MET A 139 -42.69 16.60 -1.61
N ARG A 140 -43.42 16.71 -0.50
CA ARG A 140 -44.73 17.40 -0.45
C ARG A 140 -44.66 18.83 0.06
N GLU A 141 -43.51 19.32 0.49
CA GLU A 141 -43.35 20.65 1.10
C GLU A 141 -42.54 21.64 0.25
N TRP A 142 -42.41 21.39 -1.07
CA TRP A 142 -41.80 22.37 -1.99
C TRP A 142 -42.75 22.73 -3.11
#